data_796ce34e1bc75bfba80b5786d8b7ae95
#
_entry.id   796ce34e1bc75bfba80b5786d8b7ae95
#
_cell.length_a   1.000
_cell.length_b   1.000
_cell.length_c   1.000
_cell.angle_alpha   90.00
_cell.angle_beta   90.00
_cell.angle_gamma   90.00
#
_symmetry.space_group_name_H-M   'P 1'
#
loop_
_entity.id
_entity.type
_entity.pdbx_description
1 polymer ?
#
loop_
_entity_poly.entity_id
_entity_poly.type
_entity_poly.pdbx_seq_one_letter_code
_entity_poly.pdbx_strand_id
1 'polypeptide(L)'
;MKEAGNFDGKNKLKKKFHQRKGFYLLSGLIMGIIIFAALYQTSVYFSTNESCMICHVHPHAEETWKLSVHVNNKSGVMTNCVDCHLPPIENTWDHYKAKIALGLKDVWGYLTKDSADFDWESKSELEYAIKYIPNESCEKCHQNLFPEDVTDDAITAHLYYEENAKKLDLQCISCHLDAGHYNPNYIHGKMTGIPGISDDKGVVDTSLFYKEATEVAVFADYIEQIPGTAVSFKMIAIPGGTFNM
;
A
#
# COMPACT_ATOMS: atom_id res chain seq x y z
N MET A 1 20.98 19.05 78.53
CA MET A 1 20.58 17.82 77.82
C MET A 1 19.24 18.01 77.17
N LYS A 2 19.17 18.60 75.97
CA LYS A 2 17.97 18.66 75.11
C LYS A 2 18.42 18.94 73.67
N GLU A 3 19.00 18.03 72.93
CA GLU A 3 19.20 18.17 71.46
C GLU A 3 19.24 16.84 70.70
N ALA A 4 18.71 15.74 71.23
CA ALA A 4 18.73 14.44 70.53
C ALA A 4 17.42 14.10 69.77
N GLY A 5 16.35 14.94 69.89
CA GLY A 5 15.01 14.58 69.35
C GLY A 5 14.73 14.97 67.89
N ASN A 6 15.54 15.83 67.23
CA ASN A 6 15.17 16.46 65.96
C ASN A 6 15.80 15.81 64.71
N PHE A 7 16.73 14.86 64.89
CA PHE A 7 17.46 14.24 63.78
C PHE A 7 16.69 13.05 63.15
N ASP A 8 15.95 12.29 63.95
CA ASP A 8 15.21 11.10 63.50
C ASP A 8 13.93 11.46 62.72
N GLY A 9 13.26 12.58 63.08
CA GLY A 9 12.06 13.05 62.36
C GLY A 9 12.33 13.52 60.95
N LYS A 10 13.46 14.18 60.71
CA LYS A 10 13.84 14.66 59.33
C LYS A 10 14.21 13.51 58.40
N ASN A 11 14.80 12.47 58.90
CA ASN A 11 15.15 11.28 58.12
C ASN A 11 13.88 10.45 57.75
N LYS A 12 12.92 10.32 58.65
CA LYS A 12 11.65 9.64 58.39
C LYS A 12 10.80 10.43 57.37
N LEU A 13 10.81 11.74 57.43
CA LEU A 13 10.09 12.60 56.45
C LEU A 13 10.74 12.54 55.05
N LYS A 14 12.08 12.57 54.96
CA LYS A 14 12.80 12.42 53.68
C LYS A 14 12.55 11.05 53.06
N LYS A 15 12.57 9.96 53.87
CA LYS A 15 12.29 8.59 53.39
C LYS A 15 10.87 8.44 52.89
N LYS A 16 9.86 8.99 53.59
CA LYS A 16 8.46 9.03 53.12
C LYS A 16 8.28 9.84 51.84
N PHE A 17 9.00 10.94 51.66
CA PHE A 17 8.94 11.78 50.46
C PHE A 17 9.56 11.09 49.24
N HIS A 18 10.68 10.38 49.40
CA HIS A 18 11.29 9.56 48.32
C HIS A 18 10.42 8.37 47.95
N GLN A 19 9.79 7.70 48.90
CA GLN A 19 8.86 6.61 48.64
C GLN A 19 7.61 7.08 47.89
N ARG A 20 7.10 8.27 48.18
CA ARG A 20 5.98 8.87 47.41
C ARG A 20 6.38 9.22 45.99
N LYS A 21 7.57 9.78 45.76
CA LYS A 21 8.08 10.07 44.40
C LYS A 21 8.25 8.78 43.60
N GLY A 22 8.84 7.73 44.18
CA GLY A 22 8.95 6.42 43.53
C GLY A 22 7.59 5.82 43.17
N PHE A 23 6.61 5.95 44.07
CA PHE A 23 5.25 5.50 43.80
C PHE A 23 4.61 6.25 42.62
N TYR A 24 4.71 7.59 42.54
CA TYR A 24 4.16 8.35 41.42
C TYR A 24 4.88 8.05 40.10
N LEU A 25 6.19 7.86 40.12
CA LEU A 25 6.94 7.44 38.93
C LEU A 25 6.50 6.06 38.45
N LEU A 26 6.37 5.11 39.35
CA LEU A 26 5.93 3.76 39.00
C LEU A 26 4.49 3.75 38.49
N SER A 27 3.58 4.48 39.18
CA SER A 27 2.18 4.60 38.73
C SER A 27 2.07 5.30 37.37
N GLY A 28 2.87 6.34 37.13
CA GLY A 28 2.95 7.01 35.83
C GLY A 28 3.46 6.10 34.73
N LEU A 29 4.49 5.30 35.02
CA LEU A 29 5.00 4.32 34.06
C LEU A 29 3.96 3.25 33.72
N ILE A 30 3.30 2.69 34.74
CA ILE A 30 2.23 1.68 34.52
C ILE A 30 1.09 2.29 33.72
N MET A 31 0.64 3.50 34.07
CA MET A 31 -0.41 4.20 33.34
C MET A 31 0.01 4.46 31.87
N GLY A 32 1.26 4.88 31.64
CA GLY A 32 1.81 5.08 30.31
C GLY A 32 1.80 3.81 29.47
N ILE A 33 2.18 2.68 30.06
CA ILE A 33 2.12 1.37 29.39
C ILE A 33 0.68 0.98 29.05
N ILE A 34 -0.26 1.19 29.97
CA ILE A 34 -1.68 0.90 29.72
C ILE A 34 -2.23 1.76 28.59
N ILE A 35 -1.95 3.07 28.59
CA ILE A 35 -2.38 3.98 27.54
C ILE A 35 -1.76 3.57 26.21
N PHE A 36 -0.46 3.29 26.19
CA PHE A 36 0.22 2.85 24.97
C PHE A 36 -0.40 1.55 24.41
N ALA A 37 -0.63 0.55 25.29
CA ALA A 37 -1.25 -0.70 24.88
C ALA A 37 -2.68 -0.49 24.36
N ALA A 38 -3.47 0.39 24.99
CA ALA A 38 -4.80 0.72 24.53
C ALA A 38 -4.78 1.41 23.16
N LEU A 39 -3.89 2.38 22.94
CA LEU A 39 -3.72 3.06 21.65
C LEU A 39 -3.26 2.09 20.57
N TYR A 40 -2.33 1.20 20.89
CA TYR A 40 -1.85 0.17 19.97
C TYR A 40 -3.00 -0.77 19.55
N GLN A 41 -3.75 -1.32 20.51
CA GLN A 41 -4.89 -2.21 20.23
C GLN A 41 -5.98 -1.49 19.43
N THR A 42 -6.26 -0.24 19.75
CA THR A 42 -7.18 0.59 18.97
C THR A 42 -6.69 0.75 17.53
N SER A 43 -5.42 1.03 17.33
CA SER A 43 -4.83 1.14 15.98
C SER A 43 -4.93 -0.16 15.20
N VAL A 44 -4.66 -1.31 15.83
CA VAL A 44 -4.80 -2.64 15.21
C VAL A 44 -6.26 -2.90 14.83
N TYR A 45 -7.22 -2.65 15.73
CA TYR A 45 -8.63 -2.82 15.46
C TYR A 45 -9.09 -1.98 14.26
N PHE A 46 -8.74 -0.70 14.22
CA PHE A 46 -9.05 0.19 13.09
C PHE A 46 -8.20 -0.05 11.83
N SER A 47 -7.48 -1.18 11.76
CA SER A 47 -6.84 -1.67 10.54
C SER A 47 -7.52 -2.92 9.98
N THR A 48 -8.58 -3.41 10.61
CA THR A 48 -9.34 -4.57 10.13
C THR A 48 -10.37 -4.15 9.08
N ASN A 49 -10.69 -5.04 8.16
CA ASN A 49 -11.71 -4.79 7.15
C ASN A 49 -13.09 -4.54 7.78
N GLU A 50 -13.42 -5.26 8.85
CA GLU A 50 -14.68 -5.10 9.59
C GLU A 50 -14.81 -3.68 10.15
N SER A 51 -13.73 -3.12 10.70
CA SER A 51 -13.77 -1.75 11.24
C SER A 51 -13.95 -0.70 10.14
N CYS A 52 -13.37 -0.92 8.97
CA CYS A 52 -13.54 -0.02 7.83
C CYS A 52 -15.00 0.00 7.36
N MET A 53 -15.68 -1.16 7.36
CA MET A 53 -17.06 -1.29 6.94
C MET A 53 -18.07 -0.65 7.90
N ILE A 54 -17.70 -0.30 9.12
CA ILE A 54 -18.58 0.43 10.05
C ILE A 54 -18.97 1.81 9.49
N CYS A 55 -18.01 2.53 8.90
CA CYS A 55 -18.22 3.89 8.34
C CYS A 55 -18.48 3.87 6.84
N HIS A 56 -17.93 2.86 6.13
CA HIS A 56 -18.19 2.64 4.71
C HIS A 56 -19.46 1.82 4.52
N VAL A 57 -20.58 2.38 4.95
CA VAL A 57 -21.93 1.76 4.90
C VAL A 57 -22.44 1.51 3.49
N HIS A 58 -21.66 1.85 2.47
CA HIS A 58 -22.05 1.56 1.10
C HIS A 58 -21.76 0.09 0.78
N PRO A 59 -22.81 -0.75 0.60
CA PRO A 59 -22.64 -2.18 0.37
C PRO A 59 -21.77 -2.49 -0.86
N HIS A 60 -21.78 -1.60 -1.83
CA HIS A 60 -20.98 -1.71 -3.04
C HIS A 60 -19.48 -1.82 -2.76
N ALA A 61 -18.95 -1.13 -1.76
CA ALA A 61 -17.52 -1.15 -1.46
C ALA A 61 -17.04 -2.55 -1.03
N GLU A 62 -17.81 -3.21 -0.17
CA GLU A 62 -17.49 -4.58 0.31
C GLU A 62 -17.69 -5.63 -0.79
N GLU A 63 -18.81 -5.56 -1.50
CA GLU A 63 -19.16 -6.53 -2.54
C GLU A 63 -18.16 -6.47 -3.70
N THR A 64 -17.83 -5.29 -4.18
CA THR A 64 -16.88 -5.12 -5.29
C THR A 64 -15.46 -5.48 -4.89
N TRP A 65 -15.05 -5.20 -3.64
CA TRP A 65 -13.76 -5.64 -3.12
C TRP A 65 -13.66 -7.17 -3.06
N LYS A 66 -14.70 -7.87 -2.57
CA LYS A 66 -14.74 -9.34 -2.53
C LYS A 66 -14.65 -9.99 -3.91
N LEU A 67 -15.11 -9.29 -4.94
CA LEU A 67 -15.05 -9.74 -6.33
C LEU A 67 -13.75 -9.37 -7.03
N SER A 68 -12.94 -8.50 -6.43
CA SER A 68 -11.68 -8.04 -7.03
C SER A 68 -10.64 -9.15 -7.14
N VAL A 69 -9.69 -8.97 -8.04
CA VAL A 69 -8.55 -9.89 -8.24
C VAL A 69 -7.65 -10.01 -7.00
N HIS A 70 -7.70 -9.04 -6.09
CA HIS A 70 -6.91 -9.04 -4.86
C HIS A 70 -7.57 -9.83 -3.71
N VAL A 71 -8.78 -10.30 -3.91
CA VAL A 71 -9.50 -11.18 -2.96
C VAL A 71 -9.87 -12.50 -3.61
N ASN A 72 -10.45 -12.44 -4.80
CA ASN A 72 -10.88 -13.62 -5.55
C ASN A 72 -9.79 -14.06 -6.54
N ASN A 73 -8.74 -14.70 -6.05
CA ASN A 73 -7.60 -15.13 -6.83
C ASN A 73 -7.18 -16.56 -6.52
N LYS A 74 -6.39 -17.16 -7.43
CA LYS A 74 -5.93 -18.56 -7.31
C LYS A 74 -4.89 -18.77 -6.21
N SER A 75 -4.19 -17.71 -5.77
CA SER A 75 -3.14 -17.81 -4.75
C SER A 75 -3.70 -17.93 -3.32
N GLY A 76 -4.98 -17.56 -3.12
CA GLY A 76 -5.60 -17.49 -1.80
C GLY A 76 -5.08 -16.34 -0.93
N VAL A 77 -4.24 -15.45 -1.46
CA VAL A 77 -3.79 -14.25 -0.76
C VAL A 77 -4.88 -13.19 -0.83
N MET A 78 -5.30 -12.69 0.32
CA MET A 78 -6.31 -11.65 0.42
C MET A 78 -5.66 -10.33 0.84
N THR A 79 -5.89 -9.28 0.08
CA THR A 79 -5.43 -7.92 0.38
C THR A 79 -6.49 -7.19 1.18
N ASN A 80 -6.09 -6.57 2.30
CA ASN A 80 -7.01 -5.82 3.16
C ASN A 80 -7.21 -4.39 2.68
N CYS A 81 -8.26 -3.73 3.14
CA CYS A 81 -8.55 -2.33 2.80
C CYS A 81 -7.35 -1.42 3.06
N VAL A 82 -6.70 -1.57 4.21
CA VAL A 82 -5.54 -0.76 4.62
C VAL A 82 -4.31 -0.96 3.73
N ASP A 83 -4.18 -2.11 3.07
CA ASP A 83 -3.04 -2.42 2.22
C ASP A 83 -3.02 -1.56 0.95
N CYS A 84 -4.19 -1.10 0.50
CA CYS A 84 -4.35 -0.22 -0.67
C CYS A 84 -4.58 1.25 -0.26
N HIS A 85 -5.37 1.49 0.80
CA HIS A 85 -5.83 2.82 1.18
C HIS A 85 -4.89 3.58 2.11
N LEU A 86 -3.87 2.94 2.68
CA LEU A 86 -2.86 3.60 3.51
C LEU A 86 -1.47 3.37 2.94
N PRO A 87 -0.56 4.33 3.09
CA PRO A 87 0.86 4.10 2.81
C PRO A 87 1.39 2.88 3.55
N PRO A 88 2.40 2.17 3.04
CA PRO A 88 3.00 1.03 3.72
C PRO A 88 3.44 1.36 5.14
N ILE A 89 3.28 0.40 6.07
CA ILE A 89 3.62 0.60 7.49
C ILE A 89 5.12 0.85 7.71
N GLU A 90 5.95 0.45 6.77
CA GLU A 90 7.40 0.72 6.74
C GLU A 90 7.65 2.22 6.72
N ASN A 91 6.81 2.99 6.05
CA ASN A 91 6.76 4.46 6.13
C ASN A 91 5.83 4.89 7.28
N THR A 92 6.23 4.54 8.51
CA THR A 92 5.41 4.64 9.73
C THR A 92 4.78 6.01 9.91
N TRP A 93 5.53 7.09 9.67
CA TRP A 93 5.03 8.45 9.87
C TRP A 93 3.90 8.82 8.91
N ASP A 94 4.06 8.52 7.63
CA ASP A 94 3.05 8.81 6.61
C ASP A 94 1.84 7.88 6.73
N HIS A 95 2.08 6.60 7.12
CA HIS A 95 1.01 5.67 7.44
C HIS A 95 0.08 6.21 8.53
N TYR A 96 0.62 6.61 9.68
CA TYR A 96 -0.20 7.10 10.79
C TYR A 96 -0.81 8.47 10.51
N LYS A 97 -0.12 9.37 9.80
CA LYS A 97 -0.73 10.64 9.35
C LYS A 97 -1.94 10.39 8.45
N ALA A 98 -1.78 9.56 7.43
CA ALA A 98 -2.86 9.20 6.53
C ALA A 98 -4.02 8.54 7.28
N LYS A 99 -3.72 7.57 8.16
CA LYS A 99 -4.71 6.87 8.98
C LYS A 99 -5.54 7.81 9.84
N ILE A 100 -4.90 8.75 10.51
CA ILE A 100 -5.61 9.75 11.35
C ILE A 100 -6.43 10.68 10.47
N ALA A 101 -5.83 11.24 9.41
CA ALA A 101 -6.50 12.21 8.55
C ALA A 101 -7.73 11.63 7.83
N LEU A 102 -7.57 10.43 7.25
CA LEU A 102 -8.67 9.75 6.56
C LEU A 102 -9.72 9.25 7.55
N GLY A 103 -9.31 8.65 8.67
CA GLY A 103 -10.23 8.16 9.68
C GLY A 103 -11.07 9.28 10.30
N LEU A 104 -10.50 10.44 10.59
CA LEU A 104 -11.26 11.61 11.08
C LEU A 104 -12.24 12.12 10.01
N LYS A 105 -11.84 12.15 8.75
CA LYS A 105 -12.71 12.54 7.64
C LYS A 105 -13.90 11.57 7.49
N ASP A 106 -13.64 10.27 7.60
CA ASP A 106 -14.67 9.25 7.46
C ASP A 106 -15.66 9.28 8.64
N VAL A 107 -15.16 9.42 9.87
CA VAL A 107 -16.02 9.61 11.06
C VAL A 107 -16.86 10.87 10.93
N TRP A 108 -16.27 11.97 10.48
CA TRP A 108 -17.01 13.21 10.26
C TRP A 108 -18.09 13.03 9.18
N GLY A 109 -17.75 12.38 8.08
CA GLY A 109 -18.69 12.05 7.01
C GLY A 109 -19.86 11.20 7.50
N TYR A 110 -19.55 10.14 8.26
CA TYR A 110 -20.55 9.26 8.86
C TYR A 110 -21.53 9.97 9.81
N LEU A 111 -21.04 10.92 10.60
CA LEU A 111 -21.86 11.66 11.56
C LEU A 111 -22.68 12.78 10.94
N THR A 112 -22.30 13.30 9.78
CA THR A 112 -22.88 14.53 9.22
C THR A 112 -23.59 14.36 7.88
N LYS A 113 -23.46 13.21 7.24
CA LYS A 113 -24.02 12.94 5.90
C LYS A 113 -24.80 11.64 5.89
N ASP A 114 -25.87 11.61 5.09
CA ASP A 114 -26.54 10.35 4.78
C ASP A 114 -25.74 9.60 3.68
N SER A 115 -25.76 8.28 3.69
CA SER A 115 -25.15 7.44 2.65
C SER A 115 -25.72 7.72 1.25
N ALA A 116 -26.99 8.13 1.20
CA ALA A 116 -27.66 8.52 -0.04
C ALA A 116 -27.16 9.84 -0.63
N ASP A 117 -26.50 10.70 0.17
CA ASP A 117 -25.95 11.99 -0.28
C ASP A 117 -24.61 11.84 -1.01
N PHE A 118 -24.05 10.63 -1.03
CA PHE A 118 -22.77 10.38 -1.68
C PHE A 118 -22.95 9.95 -3.14
N ASP A 119 -22.33 10.67 -4.04
CA ASP A 119 -22.15 10.25 -5.42
C ASP A 119 -21.02 9.20 -5.50
N TRP A 120 -21.43 7.94 -5.41
CA TRP A 120 -20.48 6.82 -5.41
C TRP A 120 -19.87 6.56 -6.77
N GLU A 121 -20.58 6.93 -7.84
CA GLU A 121 -20.09 6.80 -9.22
C GLU A 121 -18.88 7.70 -9.44
N SER A 122 -19.00 8.99 -9.14
CA SER A 122 -17.88 9.93 -9.28
C SER A 122 -16.70 9.60 -8.33
N LYS A 123 -16.96 8.98 -7.18
CA LYS A 123 -15.90 8.51 -6.27
C LYS A 123 -15.16 7.28 -6.76
N SER A 124 -15.71 6.55 -7.69
CA SER A 124 -15.08 5.39 -8.33
C SER A 124 -14.24 5.77 -9.55
N GLU A 125 -14.25 7.03 -9.94
CA GLU A 125 -13.47 7.51 -11.08
C GLU A 125 -11.99 7.69 -10.74
N LEU A 126 -11.15 7.64 -11.78
CA LEU A 126 -9.70 7.75 -11.68
C LEU A 126 -9.25 9.02 -10.97
N GLU A 127 -9.85 10.16 -11.26
CA GLU A 127 -9.49 11.45 -10.65
C GLU A 127 -9.62 11.42 -9.12
N TYR A 128 -10.60 10.67 -8.62
CA TYR A 128 -10.79 10.50 -7.20
C TYR A 128 -9.83 9.44 -6.62
N ALA A 129 -9.66 8.32 -7.30
CA ALA A 129 -8.79 7.22 -6.88
C ALA A 129 -7.34 7.67 -6.68
N ILE A 130 -6.78 8.44 -7.60
CA ILE A 130 -5.42 8.98 -7.54
C ILE A 130 -5.15 9.75 -6.23
N LYS A 131 -6.16 10.42 -5.67
CA LYS A 131 -6.00 11.20 -4.42
C LYS A 131 -5.90 10.34 -3.17
N TYR A 132 -6.41 9.11 -3.21
CA TYR A 132 -6.61 8.29 -2.01
C TYR A 132 -5.90 6.95 -2.04
N ILE A 133 -5.31 6.57 -3.17
CA ILE A 133 -4.55 5.32 -3.31
C ILE A 133 -3.09 5.66 -3.51
N PRO A 134 -2.24 5.52 -2.47
CA PRO A 134 -0.80 5.77 -2.60
C PRO A 134 -0.17 4.73 -3.54
N ASN A 135 0.67 5.18 -4.46
CA ASN A 135 1.35 4.30 -5.40
C ASN A 135 2.23 3.25 -4.70
N GLU A 136 2.87 3.65 -3.61
CA GLU A 136 3.72 2.80 -2.77
C GLU A 136 2.96 1.59 -2.19
N SER A 137 1.65 1.71 -2.05
CA SER A 137 0.80 0.60 -1.59
C SER A 137 0.74 -0.54 -2.61
N CYS A 138 0.81 -0.23 -3.89
CA CYS A 138 0.90 -1.20 -4.97
C CYS A 138 2.32 -1.77 -5.06
N GLU A 139 3.34 -0.91 -5.05
CA GLU A 139 4.75 -1.25 -5.18
C GLU A 139 5.26 -2.14 -4.04
N LYS A 140 4.66 -2.05 -2.87
CA LYS A 140 4.96 -2.92 -1.71
C LYS A 140 4.89 -4.41 -2.07
N CYS A 141 3.90 -4.80 -2.87
CA CYS A 141 3.69 -6.19 -3.29
C CYS A 141 4.15 -6.43 -4.74
N HIS A 142 3.92 -5.47 -5.63
CA HIS A 142 4.26 -5.53 -7.05
C HIS A 142 5.66 -4.95 -7.31
N GLN A 143 6.70 -5.61 -6.77
CA GLN A 143 8.09 -5.18 -6.92
C GLN A 143 8.69 -5.51 -8.28
N ASN A 144 8.11 -6.48 -8.99
CA ASN A 144 8.51 -6.89 -10.33
C ASN A 144 7.35 -6.63 -11.30
N LEU A 145 7.51 -5.68 -12.21
CA LEU A 145 6.53 -5.35 -13.23
C LEU A 145 6.62 -6.26 -14.47
N PHE A 146 7.66 -7.09 -14.54
CA PHE A 146 7.95 -7.98 -15.67
C PHE A 146 8.09 -9.44 -15.23
N PRO A 147 7.06 -10.04 -14.59
CA PRO A 147 7.10 -11.45 -14.24
C PRO A 147 7.05 -12.32 -15.50
N GLU A 148 7.48 -13.57 -15.38
CA GLU A 148 7.64 -14.48 -16.51
C GLU A 148 6.32 -14.71 -17.31
N ASP A 149 5.18 -14.70 -16.62
CA ASP A 149 3.88 -14.98 -17.22
C ASP A 149 3.13 -13.73 -17.72
N VAL A 150 3.78 -12.56 -17.76
CA VAL A 150 3.13 -11.33 -18.23
C VAL A 150 3.04 -11.31 -19.76
N THR A 151 1.94 -10.77 -20.30
CA THR A 151 1.73 -10.67 -21.76
C THR A 151 2.61 -9.60 -22.39
N ASP A 152 2.90 -9.72 -23.68
CA ASP A 152 3.67 -8.71 -24.44
C ASP A 152 3.03 -7.31 -24.36
N ASP A 153 1.71 -7.23 -24.40
CA ASP A 153 0.98 -5.96 -24.26
C ASP A 153 1.22 -5.34 -22.87
N ALA A 154 1.21 -6.16 -21.82
CA ALA A 154 1.48 -5.68 -20.47
C ALA A 154 2.96 -5.30 -20.28
N ILE A 155 3.90 -6.02 -20.90
CA ILE A 155 5.32 -5.61 -20.95
C ILE A 155 5.42 -4.21 -21.57
N THR A 156 4.80 -4.03 -22.73
CA THR A 156 4.82 -2.73 -23.42
C THR A 156 4.22 -1.60 -22.57
N ALA A 157 3.11 -1.85 -21.91
CA ALA A 157 2.46 -0.87 -21.02
C ALA A 157 3.34 -0.52 -19.81
N HIS A 158 3.98 -1.51 -19.20
CA HIS A 158 4.88 -1.28 -18.06
C HIS A 158 6.18 -0.56 -18.46
N LEU A 159 6.74 -0.84 -19.64
CA LEU A 159 7.87 -0.06 -20.18
C LEU A 159 7.46 1.41 -20.40
N TYR A 160 6.27 1.64 -20.97
CA TYR A 160 5.74 3.00 -21.10
C TYR A 160 5.60 3.71 -19.75
N TYR A 161 5.10 3.00 -18.74
CA TYR A 161 5.00 3.52 -17.38
C TYR A 161 6.38 3.92 -16.84
N GLU A 162 7.39 3.06 -16.92
CA GLU A 162 8.74 3.36 -16.43
C GLU A 162 9.34 4.60 -17.09
N GLU A 163 9.12 4.79 -18.39
CA GLU A 163 9.64 5.95 -19.12
C GLU A 163 8.89 7.26 -18.82
N ASN A 164 7.59 7.17 -18.56
CA ASN A 164 6.71 8.34 -18.58
C ASN A 164 6.08 8.67 -17.24
N ALA A 165 6.11 7.79 -16.24
CA ALA A 165 5.41 7.97 -14.97
C ALA A 165 5.70 9.33 -14.32
N LYS A 166 6.96 9.75 -14.27
CA LYS A 166 7.35 11.04 -13.69
C LYS A 166 6.95 12.26 -14.54
N LYS A 167 6.88 12.11 -15.85
CA LYS A 167 6.54 13.23 -16.76
C LYS A 167 5.05 13.48 -16.82
N LEU A 168 4.26 12.41 -16.72
CA LEU A 168 2.82 12.42 -16.88
C LEU A 168 2.07 12.23 -15.56
N ASP A 169 2.79 12.15 -14.43
CA ASP A 169 2.25 11.87 -13.09
C ASP A 169 1.38 10.60 -13.06
N LEU A 170 1.85 9.54 -13.74
CA LEU A 170 1.15 8.28 -13.81
C LEU A 170 1.37 7.49 -12.53
N GLN A 171 0.28 6.89 -12.05
CA GLN A 171 0.29 5.94 -10.95
C GLN A 171 -0.19 4.57 -11.44
N CYS A 172 0.09 3.51 -10.69
CA CYS A 172 -0.39 2.16 -11.02
C CYS A 172 -1.92 2.15 -11.23
N ILE A 173 -2.63 2.88 -10.38
CA ILE A 173 -4.09 3.03 -10.44
C ILE A 173 -4.58 3.73 -11.73
N SER A 174 -3.70 4.47 -12.43
CA SER A 174 -4.07 5.12 -13.69
C SER A 174 -4.45 4.11 -14.77
N CYS A 175 -3.90 2.90 -14.70
CA CYS A 175 -4.22 1.81 -15.63
C CYS A 175 -4.99 0.66 -14.95
N HIS A 176 -4.86 0.50 -13.63
CA HIS A 176 -5.43 -0.61 -12.87
C HIS A 176 -6.56 -0.16 -11.92
N LEU A 177 -7.48 0.66 -12.42
CA LEU A 177 -8.54 1.28 -11.62
C LEU A 177 -9.47 0.26 -10.94
N ASP A 178 -9.69 -0.89 -11.54
CA ASP A 178 -10.55 -1.96 -11.04
C ASP A 178 -9.83 -3.01 -10.17
N ALA A 179 -8.54 -2.82 -9.91
CA ALA A 179 -7.74 -3.80 -9.16
C ALA A 179 -8.28 -4.05 -7.74
N GLY A 180 -8.68 -3.00 -7.04
CA GLY A 180 -9.18 -3.08 -5.67
C GLY A 180 -10.69 -3.30 -5.54
N HIS A 181 -11.46 -2.82 -6.51
CA HIS A 181 -12.92 -2.89 -6.53
C HIS A 181 -13.38 -3.28 -7.92
N TYR A 182 -14.00 -4.46 -8.04
CA TYR A 182 -14.50 -4.93 -9.32
C TYR A 182 -15.59 -4.01 -9.88
N ASN A 183 -15.41 -3.54 -11.10
CA ASN A 183 -16.41 -2.76 -11.83
C ASN A 183 -16.71 -3.42 -13.17
N PRO A 184 -17.91 -3.99 -13.36
CA PRO A 184 -18.26 -4.69 -14.61
C PRO A 184 -18.33 -3.75 -15.81
N ASN A 185 -18.45 -2.44 -15.59
CA ASN A 185 -18.47 -1.44 -16.65
C ASN A 185 -17.07 -0.98 -17.04
N TYR A 186 -16.07 -1.35 -16.26
CA TYR A 186 -14.68 -1.02 -16.54
C TYR A 186 -14.08 -2.12 -17.42
N ILE A 187 -14.00 -1.83 -18.70
CA ILE A 187 -13.34 -2.73 -19.66
C ILE A 187 -11.84 -2.49 -19.55
N HIS A 188 -11.08 -3.49 -19.16
CA HIS A 188 -9.63 -3.45 -19.21
C HIS A 188 -9.17 -2.92 -20.57
N GLY A 189 -8.42 -1.84 -20.58
CA GLY A 189 -7.89 -1.23 -21.81
C GLY A 189 -8.62 0.00 -22.34
N LYS A 190 -9.72 0.48 -21.73
CA LYS A 190 -10.15 1.85 -21.97
C LYS A 190 -9.31 2.81 -21.15
N MET A 191 -8.13 3.08 -21.63
CA MET A 191 -7.28 4.14 -21.10
C MET A 191 -7.79 5.50 -21.58
N THR A 192 -8.94 5.93 -21.04
CA THR A 192 -9.48 7.25 -21.34
C THR A 192 -8.70 8.30 -20.56
N GLY A 193 -8.20 9.31 -21.27
CA GLY A 193 -7.55 10.47 -20.66
C GLY A 193 -6.03 10.42 -20.51
N ILE A 194 -5.34 9.40 -21.01
CA ILE A 194 -3.86 9.40 -21.05
C ILE A 194 -3.42 10.13 -22.33
N PRO A 195 -2.58 11.18 -22.25
CA PRO A 195 -2.08 11.86 -23.43
C PRO A 195 -1.35 10.90 -24.37
N GLY A 196 -1.80 10.80 -25.62
CA GLY A 196 -1.23 9.92 -26.64
C GLY A 196 -1.99 8.62 -26.90
N ILE A 197 -3.07 8.35 -26.14
CA ILE A 197 -3.96 7.22 -26.37
C ILE A 197 -5.31 7.76 -26.87
N SER A 198 -5.67 7.46 -28.10
CA SER A 198 -6.94 7.93 -28.69
C SER A 198 -8.06 6.93 -28.40
N ASP A 199 -9.21 7.45 -27.91
CA ASP A 199 -10.40 6.69 -27.54
C ASP A 199 -11.10 5.96 -28.71
N ASP A 200 -10.78 6.33 -29.96
CA ASP A 200 -11.58 5.93 -31.12
C ASP A 200 -11.32 4.51 -31.67
N LYS A 201 -10.28 3.83 -31.26
CA LYS A 201 -9.97 2.50 -31.85
C LYS A 201 -9.50 1.41 -30.90
N GLY A 202 -9.24 1.66 -29.65
CA GLY A 202 -8.68 0.64 -28.73
C GLY A 202 -7.33 0.08 -29.21
N VAL A 203 -6.70 0.75 -30.15
CA VAL A 203 -5.41 0.39 -30.72
C VAL A 203 -4.42 1.44 -30.24
N VAL A 204 -3.62 1.07 -29.26
CA VAL A 204 -2.37 1.78 -29.02
C VAL A 204 -1.61 1.74 -30.32
N ASP A 205 -1.25 2.88 -30.90
CA ASP A 205 -0.30 2.91 -32.00
C ASP A 205 1.05 2.43 -31.50
N THR A 206 1.21 1.11 -31.54
CA THR A 206 2.45 0.44 -31.11
C THR A 206 3.64 0.84 -31.95
N SER A 207 3.45 1.51 -33.10
CA SER A 207 4.55 2.01 -33.93
C SER A 207 5.40 3.06 -33.22
N LEU A 208 4.84 3.75 -32.21
CA LEU A 208 5.59 4.68 -31.36
C LEU A 208 6.48 3.97 -30.35
N PHE A 209 6.20 2.72 -30.02
CA PHE A 209 6.92 1.92 -29.04
C PHE A 209 7.92 0.97 -29.70
N TYR A 210 7.71 0.59 -30.94
CA TYR A 210 8.63 -0.25 -31.72
C TYR A 210 9.70 0.56 -32.47
N LYS A 211 10.34 1.51 -31.81
CA LYS A 211 11.62 1.96 -32.29
C LYS A 211 12.71 1.05 -31.72
N GLU A 212 13.04 0.04 -32.52
CA GLU A 212 14.21 -0.84 -32.34
C GLU A 212 14.20 -1.81 -31.15
N ALA A 213 13.22 -2.73 -31.11
CA ALA A 213 13.54 -4.08 -30.66
C ALA A 213 13.73 -4.99 -31.91
N THR A 214 14.63 -4.62 -32.78
CA THR A 214 15.08 -5.48 -33.89
C THR A 214 16.37 -6.18 -33.52
N GLU A 215 16.35 -6.92 -32.43
CA GLU A 215 17.10 -8.16 -32.28
C GLU A 215 16.28 -9.02 -31.35
N VAL A 216 15.51 -9.95 -31.93
CA VAL A 216 15.06 -11.12 -31.21
C VAL A 216 16.32 -11.72 -30.62
N ALA A 217 16.52 -11.60 -29.32
CA ALA A 217 17.64 -12.19 -28.63
C ALA A 217 17.52 -13.69 -28.90
N VAL A 218 18.35 -14.21 -29.82
CA VAL A 218 18.39 -15.62 -30.09
C VAL A 218 18.79 -16.29 -28.81
N PHE A 219 17.87 -17.09 -28.24
CA PHE A 219 18.11 -17.83 -27.01
C PHE A 219 19.25 -18.85 -27.30
N ALA A 220 20.47 -18.43 -27.03
CA ALA A 220 21.69 -19.17 -27.37
C ALA A 220 22.70 -19.03 -26.23
N ASP A 221 23.57 -20.01 -26.16
CA ASP A 221 24.72 -19.97 -25.25
C ASP A 221 25.59 -18.73 -25.53
N TYR A 222 26.04 -18.05 -24.48
CA TYR A 222 26.95 -16.93 -24.58
C TYR A 222 28.06 -16.99 -23.52
N ILE A 223 29.10 -16.23 -23.71
CA ILE A 223 30.21 -16.10 -22.75
C ILE A 223 30.10 -14.77 -22.03
N GLU A 224 29.99 -14.82 -20.72
CA GLU A 224 30.03 -13.67 -19.85
C GLU A 224 31.44 -13.48 -19.31
N GLN A 225 31.93 -12.23 -19.30
CA GLN A 225 33.21 -11.89 -18.71
C GLN A 225 33.00 -11.00 -17.49
N ILE A 226 33.65 -11.36 -16.38
CA ILE A 226 33.57 -10.56 -15.17
C ILE A 226 34.35 -9.24 -15.41
N PRO A 227 33.71 -8.06 -15.34
CA PRO A 227 34.37 -6.79 -15.59
C PRO A 227 35.60 -6.59 -14.70
N GLY A 228 36.74 -6.16 -15.31
CA GLY A 228 37.99 -5.93 -14.60
C GLY A 228 38.80 -7.18 -14.25
N THR A 229 38.44 -8.35 -14.75
CA THR A 229 39.17 -9.61 -14.54
C THR A 229 39.40 -10.34 -15.87
N ALA A 230 40.33 -11.33 -15.87
CA ALA A 230 40.53 -12.23 -17.00
C ALA A 230 39.62 -13.48 -16.93
N VAL A 231 38.65 -13.48 -16.01
CA VAL A 231 37.77 -14.65 -15.79
C VAL A 231 36.54 -14.52 -16.68
N SER A 232 36.24 -15.56 -17.45
CA SER A 232 35.02 -15.71 -18.23
C SER A 232 34.34 -17.05 -17.91
N PHE A 233 33.01 -17.10 -18.04
CA PHE A 233 32.23 -18.34 -17.90
C PHE A 233 31.16 -18.41 -18.98
N LYS A 234 30.83 -19.66 -19.34
CA LYS A 234 29.83 -19.92 -20.37
C LYS A 234 28.45 -20.00 -19.74
N MET A 235 27.54 -19.12 -20.18
CA MET A 235 26.12 -19.21 -19.90
C MET A 235 25.45 -20.15 -20.92
N ILE A 236 24.77 -21.17 -20.43
CA ILE A 236 24.08 -22.13 -21.28
C ILE A 236 22.61 -21.79 -21.33
N ALA A 237 22.06 -21.62 -22.51
CA ALA A 237 20.65 -21.42 -22.74
C ALA A 237 19.89 -22.72 -22.41
N ILE A 238 19.10 -22.71 -21.34
CA ILE A 238 18.28 -23.84 -20.94
C ILE A 238 16.84 -23.57 -21.40
N PRO A 239 16.30 -24.33 -22.37
CA PRO A 239 14.90 -24.18 -22.78
C PRO A 239 13.97 -24.39 -21.60
N GLY A 240 12.99 -23.53 -21.45
CA GLY A 240 11.93 -23.69 -20.45
C GLY A 240 11.19 -25.01 -20.68
N GLY A 241 10.88 -25.72 -19.60
CA GLY A 241 10.11 -26.97 -19.64
C GLY A 241 8.90 -26.88 -18.72
N THR A 242 7.82 -27.56 -19.05
CA THR A 242 6.68 -27.76 -18.17
C THR A 242 6.95 -28.85 -17.16
N PHE A 243 6.78 -28.56 -15.90
CA PHE A 243 6.89 -29.52 -14.81
C PHE A 243 5.48 -30.00 -14.44
N ASN A 244 5.19 -31.29 -14.61
CA ASN A 244 3.97 -31.89 -14.09
C ASN A 244 4.26 -32.47 -12.70
N MET A 245 3.59 -31.92 -11.68
CA MET A 245 3.52 -32.54 -10.35
C MET A 245 2.39 -33.56 -10.29
#